data_3b442aa156bdf65ae6f0506303e3e302
#
_entry.id   3b442aa156bdf65ae6f0506303e3e302
#
_cell.length_a   1.000
_cell.length_b   1.000
_cell.length_c   1.000
_cell.angle_alpha   90.00
_cell.angle_beta   90.00
_cell.angle_gamma   90.00
#
_symmetry.space_group_name_H-M   'P 1'
#
loop_
_entity.id
_entity.type
_entity.pdbx_description
1 polymer ?
#
loop_
_entity_poly.entity_id
_entity_poly.type
_entity_poly.pdbx_seq_one_letter_code
_entity_poly.pdbx_strand_id
1 'polypeptide(L)'
;MSLLDDILQHNKEYVEDQNTGYVDTDTKCSKMPSRQMAIVTCMDTRLVNFLEDSMDIGRGEAKIVKTAGNCITGPFDGVVRSLLVCIYELGVNEIFIIGHHECGMAKTTAKDLTEKMLARGIAPEAIHMVKREMEHWADGFTHPGDNVEETVRSEEH
;
A
#
# COMPACT_ATOMS: atom_id res chain seq x y z
N MET A 1 -24.42 -14.50 -9.22
CA MET A 1 -24.23 -13.11 -8.81
C MET A 1 -22.80 -12.72 -9.18
N SER A 2 -22.55 -11.54 -9.69
CA SER A 2 -21.17 -11.09 -9.95
C SER A 2 -20.51 -10.64 -8.64
N LEU A 3 -19.17 -10.59 -8.60
CA LEU A 3 -18.45 -10.06 -7.44
C LEU A 3 -18.90 -8.63 -7.09
N LEU A 4 -19.23 -7.84 -8.10
CA LEU A 4 -19.75 -6.49 -7.91
C LEU A 4 -21.11 -6.51 -7.17
N ASP A 5 -22.02 -7.41 -7.58
CA ASP A 5 -23.34 -7.52 -6.94
C ASP A 5 -23.20 -7.91 -5.46
N ASP A 6 -22.28 -8.84 -5.15
CA ASP A 6 -22.02 -9.29 -3.78
C ASP A 6 -21.48 -8.12 -2.92
N ILE A 7 -20.53 -7.35 -3.46
CA ILE A 7 -19.97 -6.16 -2.77
C ILE A 7 -21.06 -5.11 -2.54
N LEU A 8 -21.87 -4.81 -3.53
CA LEU A 8 -22.92 -3.79 -3.43
C LEU A 8 -24.01 -4.21 -2.44
N GLN A 9 -24.38 -5.49 -2.43
CA GLN A 9 -25.36 -6.03 -1.48
C GLN A 9 -24.84 -5.93 -0.05
N HIS A 10 -23.59 -6.37 0.20
CA HIS A 10 -22.97 -6.27 1.52
C HIS A 10 -22.84 -4.81 2.00
N ASN A 11 -22.43 -3.90 1.10
CA ASN A 11 -22.35 -2.48 1.43
C ASN A 11 -23.72 -1.90 1.82
N LYS A 12 -24.79 -2.29 1.10
CA LYS A 12 -26.14 -1.85 1.44
C LYS A 12 -26.54 -2.30 2.85
N GLU A 13 -26.34 -3.59 3.14
CA GLU A 13 -26.62 -4.18 4.46
C GLU A 13 -25.83 -3.46 5.57
N TYR A 14 -24.54 -3.25 5.35
CA TYR A 14 -23.68 -2.52 6.29
C TYR A 14 -24.17 -1.11 6.58
N VAL A 15 -24.58 -0.36 5.55
CA VAL A 15 -25.12 1.00 5.70
C VAL A 15 -26.46 1.00 6.44
N GLU A 16 -27.33 0.02 6.17
CA GLU A 16 -28.60 -0.14 6.85
C GLU A 16 -28.40 -0.44 8.34
N ASP A 17 -27.47 -1.34 8.68
CA ASP A 17 -27.11 -1.66 10.07
C ASP A 17 -26.56 -0.43 10.81
N GLN A 18 -25.70 0.38 10.17
CA GLN A 18 -25.19 1.60 10.73
C GLN A 18 -26.31 2.61 11.04
N ASN A 19 -27.38 2.64 10.23
CA ASN A 19 -28.53 3.53 10.43
C ASN A 19 -29.49 3.07 11.56
N THR A 20 -29.40 1.82 12.00
CA THR A 20 -30.28 1.27 13.06
C THR A 20 -29.74 1.46 14.49
N GLY A 21 -28.70 2.26 14.67
CA GLY A 21 -28.15 2.58 15.99
C GLY A 21 -26.95 1.76 16.42
N TYR A 22 -26.51 0.82 15.60
CA TYR A 22 -25.19 0.20 15.68
C TYR A 22 -24.16 1.08 14.98
N VAL A 23 -24.38 2.38 15.03
CA VAL A 23 -23.39 3.33 14.54
C VAL A 23 -22.22 3.23 15.51
N ASP A 24 -21.17 2.61 15.06
CA ASP A 24 -19.85 2.87 15.60
C ASP A 24 -19.75 4.38 15.78
N THR A 25 -19.66 4.81 17.02
CA THR A 25 -19.51 6.21 17.38
C THR A 25 -18.27 6.85 16.77
N ASP A 26 -17.47 6.07 16.08
CA ASP A 26 -16.29 6.41 15.30
C ASP A 26 -16.56 7.09 13.95
N THR A 27 -17.80 7.40 13.60
CA THR A 27 -18.09 8.31 12.47
C THR A 27 -17.46 9.69 12.63
N LYS A 28 -16.89 9.97 13.81
CA LYS A 28 -16.16 11.21 14.14
C LYS A 28 -14.64 11.08 14.11
N CYS A 29 -14.08 10.04 13.49
CA CYS A 29 -12.63 9.97 13.31
C CYS A 29 -12.11 11.22 12.59
N SER A 30 -11.14 11.87 13.21
CA SER A 30 -10.43 12.98 12.57
C SER A 30 -9.72 12.50 11.31
N LYS A 31 -9.60 13.39 10.32
CA LYS A 31 -8.70 13.14 9.17
C LYS A 31 -7.23 13.10 9.58
N MET A 32 -6.88 13.68 10.73
CA MET A 32 -5.53 13.67 11.29
C MET A 32 -5.35 12.40 12.12
N PRO A 33 -4.28 11.63 11.91
CA PRO A 33 -4.02 10.42 12.68
C PRO A 33 -3.68 10.76 14.12
N SER A 34 -4.39 10.16 15.09
CA SER A 34 -4.22 10.52 16.49
C SER A 34 -2.83 10.19 17.05
N ARG A 35 -2.14 9.20 16.50
CA ARG A 35 -0.76 8.86 16.84
C ARG A 35 0.29 9.64 16.02
N GLN A 36 -0.12 10.56 15.16
CA GLN A 36 0.75 11.39 14.31
C GLN A 36 1.78 10.57 13.51
N MET A 37 1.39 9.36 13.09
CA MET A 37 2.26 8.42 12.39
C MET A 37 1.71 8.01 11.02
N ALA A 38 2.62 7.65 10.12
CA ALA A 38 2.33 6.97 8.87
C ALA A 38 3.11 5.66 8.77
N ILE A 39 2.52 4.68 8.10
CA ILE A 39 3.13 3.39 7.84
C ILE A 39 3.18 3.18 6.33
N VAL A 40 4.35 2.85 5.80
CA VAL A 40 4.52 2.33 4.44
C VAL A 40 4.78 0.83 4.54
N THR A 41 3.94 0.03 3.90
CA THR A 41 4.02 -1.42 3.99
C THR A 41 3.63 -2.11 2.68
N CYS A 42 3.75 -3.43 2.63
CA CYS A 42 3.37 -4.21 1.47
C CYS A 42 1.85 -4.34 1.33
N MET A 43 1.39 -4.43 0.07
CA MET A 43 -0.01 -4.72 -0.27
C MET A 43 -0.39 -6.20 -0.14
N ASP A 44 0.47 -7.05 0.40
CA ASP A 44 0.22 -8.47 0.60
C ASP A 44 -1.09 -8.69 1.37
N THR A 45 -1.96 -9.54 0.84
CA THR A 45 -3.29 -9.79 1.43
C THR A 45 -3.23 -10.40 2.83
N ARG A 46 -2.12 -11.05 3.20
CA ARG A 46 -1.89 -11.60 4.53
C ARG A 46 -1.72 -10.51 5.60
N LEU A 47 -1.40 -9.28 5.19
CA LEU A 47 -1.24 -8.12 6.08
C LEU A 47 -2.53 -7.34 6.32
N VAL A 48 -3.62 -7.68 5.65
CA VAL A 48 -4.90 -6.96 5.83
C VAL A 48 -5.43 -7.20 7.24
N ASN A 49 -5.62 -6.13 7.98
CA ASN A 49 -5.96 -6.08 9.41
C ASN A 49 -4.89 -6.69 10.35
N PHE A 50 -4.13 -7.71 9.89
CA PHE A 50 -3.13 -8.38 10.70
C PHE A 50 -2.02 -7.44 11.20
N LEU A 51 -1.52 -6.56 10.34
CA LEU A 51 -0.47 -5.61 10.72
C LEU A 51 -0.99 -4.61 11.75
N GLU A 52 -2.13 -4.01 11.46
CA GLU A 52 -2.78 -3.03 12.31
C GLU A 52 -3.11 -3.62 13.69
N ASP A 53 -3.71 -4.80 13.74
CA ASP A 53 -4.03 -5.51 14.99
C ASP A 53 -2.78 -5.88 15.79
N SER A 54 -1.70 -6.32 15.11
CA SER A 54 -0.45 -6.69 15.76
C SER A 54 0.28 -5.52 16.41
N MET A 55 0.01 -4.30 15.97
CA MET A 55 0.59 -3.05 16.47
C MET A 55 -0.38 -2.27 17.38
N ASP A 56 -1.56 -2.83 17.66
CA ASP A 56 -2.62 -2.15 18.41
C ASP A 56 -2.98 -0.79 17.77
N ILE A 57 -3.18 -0.79 16.46
CA ILE A 57 -3.52 0.40 15.68
C ILE A 57 -4.97 0.31 15.22
N GLY A 58 -5.81 1.16 15.79
CA GLY A 58 -7.21 1.29 15.44
C GLY A 58 -7.48 2.30 14.32
N ARG A 59 -8.75 2.35 13.93
CA ARG A 59 -9.24 3.30 12.94
C ARG A 59 -8.99 4.75 13.38
N GLY A 60 -8.38 5.55 12.51
CA GLY A 60 -8.08 6.98 12.77
C GLY A 60 -6.77 7.23 13.50
N GLU A 61 -6.00 6.20 13.86
CA GLU A 61 -4.77 6.35 14.63
C GLU A 61 -3.52 6.55 13.77
N ALA A 62 -3.46 5.93 12.59
CA ALA A 62 -2.34 6.02 11.67
C ALA A 62 -2.79 6.23 10.22
N LYS A 63 -1.89 6.74 9.37
CA LYS A 63 -2.01 6.68 7.92
C LYS A 63 -1.29 5.45 7.40
N ILE A 64 -1.91 4.69 6.49
CA ILE A 64 -1.32 3.46 5.97
C ILE A 64 -1.25 3.55 4.45
N VAL A 65 -0.03 3.43 3.91
CA VAL A 65 0.27 3.40 2.49
C VAL A 65 0.75 2.00 2.14
N LYS A 66 0.05 1.31 1.25
CA LYS A 66 0.37 -0.07 0.84
C LYS A 66 0.81 -0.10 -0.63
N THR A 67 1.97 -0.68 -0.88
CA THR A 67 2.55 -0.84 -2.23
C THR A 67 3.06 -2.26 -2.44
N ALA A 68 3.37 -2.62 -3.67
CA ALA A 68 4.04 -3.89 -3.95
C ALA A 68 5.49 -3.85 -3.41
N GLY A 69 5.74 -4.59 -2.32
CA GLY A 69 7.05 -4.68 -1.69
C GLY A 69 7.46 -3.49 -0.83
N ASN A 70 6.53 -2.66 -0.35
CA ASN A 70 6.82 -1.43 0.43
C ASN A 70 7.86 -0.49 -0.23
N CYS A 71 7.91 -0.46 -1.57
CA CYS A 71 8.91 0.30 -2.31
C CYS A 71 8.50 1.75 -2.57
N ILE A 72 9.51 2.62 -2.56
CA ILE A 72 9.52 3.93 -3.20
C ILE A 72 10.27 3.77 -4.52
N THR A 73 9.67 4.22 -5.61
CA THR A 73 10.18 3.99 -6.97
C THR A 73 10.71 5.24 -7.65
N GLY A 74 10.61 6.37 -6.98
CA GLY A 74 11.13 7.62 -7.51
C GLY A 74 10.87 8.82 -6.60
N PRO A 75 11.56 9.92 -6.83
CA PRO A 75 11.58 11.08 -5.92
C PRO A 75 10.22 11.81 -5.80
N PHE A 76 9.26 11.48 -6.63
CA PHE A 76 7.92 12.06 -6.61
C PHE A 76 6.86 11.05 -7.04
N ASP A 77 7.02 9.78 -6.65
CA ASP A 77 6.04 8.72 -6.90
C ASP A 77 4.78 8.85 -6.03
N GLY A 78 3.88 7.89 -6.14
CA GLY A 78 2.60 7.91 -5.39
C GLY A 78 2.79 7.81 -3.88
N VAL A 79 3.83 7.12 -3.41
CA VAL A 79 4.16 6.98 -1.98
C VAL A 79 4.66 8.32 -1.44
N VAL A 80 5.69 8.90 -2.07
CA VAL A 80 6.27 10.19 -1.68
C VAL A 80 5.20 11.28 -1.64
N ARG A 81 4.35 11.39 -2.66
CA ARG A 81 3.24 12.36 -2.66
C ARG A 81 2.27 12.14 -1.50
N SER A 82 1.99 10.89 -1.16
CA SER A 82 1.12 10.56 -0.03
C SER A 82 1.76 10.96 1.30
N LEU A 83 3.05 10.71 1.46
CA LEU A 83 3.81 11.08 2.66
C LEU A 83 3.95 12.60 2.80
N LEU A 84 4.16 13.33 1.72
CA LEU A 84 4.14 14.82 1.75
C LEU A 84 2.83 15.35 2.33
N VAL A 85 1.69 14.81 1.91
CA VAL A 85 0.39 15.19 2.47
C VAL A 85 0.29 14.77 3.94
N CYS A 86 0.77 13.58 4.31
CA CYS A 86 0.78 13.11 5.69
C CYS A 86 1.56 14.06 6.60
N ILE A 87 2.74 14.48 6.20
CA ILE A 87 3.63 15.34 6.99
C ILE A 87 3.08 16.78 7.05
N TYR A 88 2.84 17.39 5.91
CA TYR A 88 2.58 18.82 5.83
C TYR A 88 1.12 19.22 6.06
N GLU A 89 0.17 18.32 5.78
CA GLU A 89 -1.27 18.63 5.91
C GLU A 89 -1.97 17.85 7.05
N LEU A 90 -1.43 16.69 7.43
CA LEU A 90 -2.11 15.78 8.37
C LEU A 90 -1.37 15.60 9.69
N GLY A 91 -0.27 16.32 9.90
CA GLY A 91 0.45 16.38 11.18
C GLY A 91 1.18 15.09 11.55
N VAL A 92 1.59 14.31 10.57
CA VAL A 92 2.42 13.12 10.80
C VAL A 92 3.84 13.56 11.13
N ASN A 93 4.39 13.01 12.21
CA ASN A 93 5.74 13.29 12.70
C ASN A 93 6.67 12.08 12.59
N GLU A 94 6.12 10.87 12.47
CA GLU A 94 6.88 9.64 12.39
C GLU A 94 6.40 8.77 11.22
N ILE A 95 7.36 8.23 10.46
CA ILE A 95 7.11 7.31 9.36
C ILE A 95 7.75 5.97 9.69
N PHE A 96 6.96 4.90 9.59
CA PHE A 96 7.40 3.53 9.79
C PHE A 96 7.39 2.79 8.46
N ILE A 97 8.53 2.21 8.10
CA ILE A 97 8.65 1.35 6.92
C ILE A 97 8.66 -0.10 7.39
N ILE A 98 7.62 -0.85 7.02
CA ILE A 98 7.41 -2.21 7.52
C ILE A 98 7.36 -3.18 6.33
N GLY A 99 8.40 -4.00 6.22
CA GLY A 99 8.47 -5.16 5.33
C GLY A 99 7.91 -6.41 6.00
N HIS A 100 7.81 -7.50 5.24
CA HIS A 100 7.40 -8.79 5.75
C HIS A 100 8.20 -9.93 5.10
N HIS A 101 8.33 -11.05 5.81
CA HIS A 101 8.96 -12.24 5.27
C HIS A 101 8.14 -12.84 4.12
N GLU A 102 8.83 -13.55 3.22
CA GLU A 102 8.22 -14.19 2.07
C GLU A 102 7.41 -13.25 1.16
N CYS A 103 7.86 -12.00 1.02
CA CYS A 103 7.25 -11.05 0.11
C CYS A 103 7.32 -11.57 -1.33
N GLY A 104 6.20 -11.55 -2.03
CA GLY A 104 6.12 -11.98 -3.42
C GLY A 104 7.06 -11.23 -4.36
N MET A 105 7.37 -9.97 -4.03
CA MET A 105 8.31 -9.14 -4.80
C MET A 105 9.73 -9.73 -4.84
N ALA A 106 10.18 -10.43 -3.80
CA ALA A 106 11.49 -11.09 -3.79
C ALA A 106 11.67 -12.20 -4.85
N LYS A 107 10.57 -12.62 -5.47
CA LYS A 107 10.56 -13.64 -6.55
C LYS A 107 10.05 -13.09 -7.89
N THR A 108 9.73 -11.80 -7.95
CA THR A 108 9.17 -11.16 -9.13
C THR A 108 10.31 -10.50 -9.91
N THR A 109 10.43 -10.81 -11.19
CA THR A 109 11.41 -10.18 -12.08
C THR A 109 10.71 -9.40 -13.19
N ALA A 110 11.38 -8.40 -13.74
CA ALA A 110 10.88 -7.66 -14.90
C ALA A 110 10.66 -8.57 -16.11
N LYS A 111 11.49 -9.61 -16.25
CA LYS A 111 11.35 -10.63 -17.31
C LYS A 111 10.05 -11.41 -17.16
N ASP A 112 9.77 -11.94 -15.96
CA ASP A 112 8.55 -12.72 -15.71
C ASP A 112 7.28 -11.87 -15.88
N LEU A 113 7.34 -10.61 -15.44
CA LEU A 113 6.23 -9.67 -15.66
C LEU A 113 6.00 -9.42 -17.15
N THR A 114 7.07 -9.17 -17.91
CA THR A 114 7.00 -8.96 -19.36
C THR A 114 6.36 -10.16 -20.08
N GLU A 115 6.80 -11.38 -19.76
CA GLU A 115 6.27 -12.61 -20.35
C GLU A 115 4.75 -12.76 -20.04
N LYS A 116 4.34 -12.49 -18.80
CA LYS A 116 2.93 -12.54 -18.40
C LYS A 116 2.09 -11.46 -19.07
N MET A 117 2.63 -10.25 -19.25
CA MET A 117 1.96 -9.15 -19.95
C MET A 117 1.74 -9.49 -21.42
N LEU A 118 2.76 -10.00 -22.11
CA LEU A 118 2.67 -10.47 -23.49
C LEU A 118 1.64 -11.59 -23.64
N ALA A 119 1.65 -12.56 -22.73
CA ALA A 119 0.70 -13.67 -22.74
C ALA A 119 -0.76 -13.22 -22.56
N ARG A 120 -0.99 -12.06 -21.96
CA ARG A 120 -2.31 -11.42 -21.81
C ARG A 120 -2.65 -10.44 -22.94
N GLY A 121 -1.83 -10.35 -23.98
CA GLY A 121 -2.07 -9.54 -25.16
C GLY A 121 -1.70 -8.05 -25.02
N ILE A 122 -0.89 -7.70 -24.04
CA ILE A 122 -0.34 -6.33 -23.96
C ILE A 122 0.66 -6.14 -25.10
N ALA A 123 0.53 -5.04 -25.82
CA ALA A 123 1.39 -4.72 -26.97
C ALA A 123 2.85 -4.54 -26.53
N PRO A 124 3.83 -5.10 -27.28
CA PRO A 124 5.26 -4.96 -26.95
C PRO A 124 5.72 -3.51 -26.79
N GLU A 125 5.15 -2.60 -27.58
CA GLU A 125 5.47 -1.17 -27.55
C GLU A 125 5.08 -0.54 -26.21
N ALA A 126 3.94 -0.93 -25.64
CA ALA A 126 3.49 -0.44 -24.33
C ALA A 126 4.42 -0.96 -23.21
N ILE A 127 4.88 -2.20 -23.31
CA ILE A 127 5.83 -2.77 -22.37
C ILE A 127 7.18 -2.05 -22.47
N HIS A 128 7.62 -1.76 -23.70
CA HIS A 128 8.88 -1.05 -23.93
C HIS A 128 8.91 0.33 -23.27
N MET A 129 7.76 1.03 -23.24
CA MET A 129 7.66 2.36 -22.61
C MET A 129 7.96 2.37 -21.12
N VAL A 130 7.69 1.27 -20.39
CA VAL A 130 7.86 1.16 -18.94
C VAL A 130 8.98 0.19 -18.55
N LYS A 131 9.71 -0.33 -19.51
CA LYS A 131 10.69 -1.41 -19.30
C LYS A 131 11.76 -1.03 -18.29
N ARG A 132 12.34 0.14 -18.43
CA ARG A 132 13.42 0.63 -17.56
C ARG A 132 12.97 0.76 -16.11
N GLU A 133 11.81 1.35 -15.89
CA GLU A 133 11.25 1.55 -14.55
C GLU A 133 10.85 0.20 -13.93
N MET A 134 10.34 -0.72 -14.74
CA MET A 134 9.99 -2.06 -14.31
C MET A 134 11.23 -2.89 -13.92
N GLU A 135 12.32 -2.80 -14.69
CA GLU A 135 13.61 -3.43 -14.38
C GLU A 135 14.19 -2.85 -13.07
N HIS A 136 14.21 -1.54 -12.94
CA HIS A 136 14.71 -0.87 -11.73
C HIS A 136 13.93 -1.30 -10.48
N TRP A 137 12.61 -1.36 -10.57
CA TRP A 137 11.76 -1.72 -9.45
C TRP A 137 11.78 -3.23 -9.15
N ALA A 138 11.51 -4.10 -10.13
CA ALA A 138 11.32 -5.51 -9.89
C ALA A 138 12.65 -6.25 -9.68
N ASP A 139 13.66 -5.96 -10.50
CA ASP A 139 14.97 -6.63 -10.43
C ASP A 139 15.85 -6.03 -9.33
N GLY A 140 15.56 -4.79 -8.89
CA GLY A 140 16.21 -4.15 -7.75
C GLY A 140 15.72 -4.69 -6.39
N PHE A 141 14.57 -5.33 -6.33
CA PHE A 141 14.04 -5.91 -5.09
C PHE A 141 14.70 -7.25 -4.78
N THR A 142 15.71 -7.26 -3.92
CA THR A 142 16.49 -8.47 -3.63
C THR A 142 16.05 -9.20 -2.37
N HIS A 143 15.87 -8.48 -1.27
CA HIS A 143 15.50 -9.05 0.03
C HIS A 143 14.62 -8.07 0.81
N PRO A 144 13.56 -8.53 1.52
CA PRO A 144 12.65 -7.64 2.26
C PRO A 144 13.34 -6.70 3.25
N GLY A 145 14.39 -7.17 3.95
CA GLY A 145 15.15 -6.36 4.88
C GLY A 145 15.94 -5.24 4.20
N ASP A 146 16.66 -5.58 3.13
CA ASP A 146 17.45 -4.62 2.36
C ASP A 146 16.55 -3.56 1.71
N ASN A 147 15.36 -3.97 1.26
CA ASN A 147 14.37 -3.07 0.68
C ASN A 147 13.82 -2.07 1.70
N VAL A 148 13.64 -2.47 2.96
CA VAL A 148 13.23 -1.54 4.03
C VAL A 148 14.32 -0.49 4.25
N GLU A 149 15.59 -0.88 4.32
CA GLU A 149 16.71 0.06 4.47
C GLU A 149 16.80 1.03 3.29
N GLU A 150 16.65 0.55 2.06
CA GLU A 150 16.67 1.40 0.86
C GLU A 150 15.51 2.39 0.86
N THR A 151 14.31 1.95 1.23
CA THR A 151 13.14 2.82 1.34
C THR A 151 13.36 3.92 2.39
N VAL A 152 13.90 3.58 3.56
CA VAL A 152 14.22 4.57 4.61
C VAL A 152 15.25 5.59 4.10
N ARG A 153 16.32 5.15 3.45
CA ARG A 153 17.33 6.06 2.89
C ARG A 153 16.77 7.01 1.83
N SER A 154 15.77 6.57 1.06
CA SER A 154 15.11 7.41 0.06
C SER A 154 14.27 8.52 0.68
N GLU A 155 13.79 8.36 1.92
CA GLU A 155 13.02 9.36 2.65
C GLU A 155 13.92 10.42 3.35
N GLU A 156 15.19 10.13 3.59
CA GLU A 156 16.12 11.04 4.27
C GLU A 156 16.67 12.18 3.37
N HIS A 157 16.33 12.19 2.08
CA HIS A 157 16.79 13.15 1.08
C HIS A 157 15.65 13.92 0.42
#